data_ffe02586d0b9b981e9106c0cdde4b810
#
_entry.id   ffe02586d0b9b981e9106c0cdde4b810
#
_cell.length_a   1.000
_cell.length_b   1.000
_cell.length_c   1.000
_cell.angle_alpha   90.00
_cell.angle_beta   90.00
_cell.angle_gamma   90.00
#
_symmetry.space_group_name_H-M   'P 1'
#
loop_
_entity.id
_entity.type
_entity.pdbx_description
1 polymer ?
#
loop_
_entity_poly.entity_id
_entity_poly.type
_entity_poly.pdbx_seq_one_letter_code
_entity_poly.pdbx_strand_id
1 'polypeptide(L)'
;SGGNQQKVVLAKWLLTDPKVLILDEPTRGIEVGAKYEIYRIINELAAQGVAVVVISSELPEVIGICDRVVVMREGHITGECTGDDINQEKIMTLATHDVRSAA
;
A
#
# COMPACT_ATOMS: atom_id res chain seq x y z
N SER A 1 -5.16 19.84 -8.88
CA SER A 1 -4.94 18.49 -9.36
C SER A 1 -5.35 17.45 -8.30
N GLY A 2 -5.58 16.23 -8.73
CA GLY A 2 -5.89 15.13 -7.83
C GLY A 2 -4.78 14.86 -6.83
N GLY A 3 -3.52 15.02 -7.26
CA GLY A 3 -2.37 14.86 -6.38
C GLY A 3 -2.33 15.87 -5.24
N ASN A 4 -2.66 17.12 -5.53
CA ASN A 4 -2.70 18.16 -4.49
C ASN A 4 -3.84 17.92 -3.51
N GLN A 5 -5.00 17.49 -3.99
CA GLN A 5 -6.13 17.14 -3.12
C GLN A 5 -5.78 16.00 -2.18
N GLN A 6 -5.15 14.96 -2.70
CA GLN A 6 -4.74 13.80 -1.91
C GLN A 6 -3.69 14.19 -0.87
N LYS A 7 -2.73 15.02 -1.22
CA LYS A 7 -1.74 15.52 -0.27
C LYS A 7 -2.39 16.29 0.89
N VAL A 8 -3.38 17.10 0.60
CA VAL A 8 -4.11 17.85 1.65
C VAL A 8 -4.83 16.91 2.59
N VAL A 9 -5.50 15.90 2.06
CA VAL A 9 -6.20 14.89 2.89
C VAL A 9 -5.22 14.17 3.80
N LEU A 10 -4.11 13.68 3.26
CA LEU A 10 -3.11 12.96 4.05
C LEU A 10 -2.40 13.85 5.07
N ALA A 11 -2.12 15.11 4.71
CA ALA A 11 -1.48 16.05 5.62
C ALA A 11 -2.34 16.32 6.87
N LYS A 12 -3.66 16.30 6.75
CA LYS A 12 -4.54 16.42 7.91
C LYS A 12 -4.31 15.29 8.92
N TRP A 13 -4.04 14.09 8.45
CA TRP A 13 -3.79 12.95 9.32
C TRP A 13 -2.47 13.08 10.10
N LEU A 14 -1.47 13.76 9.53
CA LEU A 14 -0.23 14.05 10.24
C LEU A 14 -0.50 14.90 11.50
N LEU A 15 -1.52 15.75 11.47
CA LEU A 15 -1.86 16.65 12.57
C LEU A 15 -2.78 16.00 13.60
N THR A 16 -3.50 14.94 13.24
CA THR A 16 -4.52 14.32 14.11
C THR A 16 -4.01 13.10 14.86
N ASP A 17 -2.83 12.60 14.52
CA ASP A 17 -2.18 11.46 15.19
C ASP A 17 -3.09 10.22 15.32
N PRO A 18 -3.60 9.68 14.22
CA PRO A 18 -4.41 8.47 14.26
C PRO A 18 -3.55 7.27 14.64
N LYS A 19 -4.16 6.24 15.25
CA LYS A 19 -3.44 5.00 15.54
C LYS A 19 -3.36 4.08 14.32
N VAL A 20 -4.43 4.04 13.53
CA VAL A 20 -4.52 3.23 12.31
C VAL A 20 -5.11 4.09 11.21
N LEU A 21 -4.53 4.02 10.03
CA LEU A 21 -5.03 4.71 8.86
C LEU A 21 -5.10 3.70 7.70
N ILE A 22 -6.27 3.61 7.08
CA ILE A 22 -6.49 2.73 5.93
C ILE A 22 -6.64 3.60 4.69
N LEU A 23 -5.79 3.38 3.71
CA LEU A 23 -5.76 4.12 2.45
C LEU A 23 -6.08 3.17 1.29
N ASP A 24 -7.20 3.40 0.62
CA ASP A 24 -7.63 2.58 -0.51
C ASP A 24 -7.22 3.24 -1.82
N GLU A 25 -6.30 2.61 -2.54
CA GLU A 25 -5.77 3.09 -3.82
C GLU A 25 -5.33 4.55 -3.76
N PRO A 26 -4.40 4.91 -2.84
CA PRO A 26 -4.12 6.33 -2.53
C PRO A 26 -3.53 7.13 -3.68
N THR A 27 -3.00 6.47 -4.71
CA THR A 27 -2.39 7.17 -5.86
C THR A 27 -3.12 6.93 -7.18
N ARG A 28 -4.31 6.34 -7.13
CA ARG A 28 -5.08 6.07 -8.35
C ARG A 28 -5.38 7.38 -9.08
N GLY A 29 -5.05 7.42 -10.37
CA GLY A 29 -5.30 8.58 -11.22
C GLY A 29 -4.38 9.76 -10.98
N ILE A 30 -3.31 9.59 -10.21
CA ILE A 30 -2.36 10.66 -9.89
C ILE A 30 -1.12 10.52 -10.77
N GLU A 31 -0.62 11.64 -11.28
CA GLU A 31 0.59 11.67 -12.09
C GLU A 31 1.82 11.21 -11.31
N VAL A 32 2.79 10.66 -12.02
CA VAL A 32 3.99 10.01 -11.43
C VAL A 32 4.72 10.92 -10.45
N GLY A 33 4.93 12.19 -10.82
CA GLY A 33 5.66 13.14 -9.96
C GLY A 33 4.97 13.38 -8.63
N ALA A 34 3.64 13.42 -8.61
CA ALA A 34 2.87 13.65 -7.38
C ALA A 34 2.81 12.41 -6.49
N LYS A 35 2.97 11.21 -7.05
CA LYS A 35 2.96 9.98 -6.26
C LYS A 35 4.06 9.95 -5.20
N TYR A 36 5.26 10.42 -5.54
CA TYR A 36 6.39 10.42 -4.60
C TYR A 36 6.11 11.29 -3.37
N GLU A 37 5.41 12.41 -3.56
CA GLU A 37 5.00 13.26 -2.45
C GLU A 37 4.03 12.53 -1.52
N ILE A 38 3.10 11.79 -2.07
CA ILE A 38 2.14 10.99 -1.32
C ILE A 38 2.87 9.89 -0.54
N TYR A 39 3.82 9.20 -1.16
CA TYR A 39 4.61 8.17 -0.49
C TYR A 39 5.42 8.75 0.66
N ARG A 40 5.97 9.95 0.49
CA ARG A 40 6.70 10.64 1.54
C ARG A 40 5.81 10.90 2.76
N ILE A 41 4.59 11.36 2.54
CA ILE A 41 3.63 11.61 3.62
C ILE A 41 3.25 10.30 4.32
N ILE A 42 3.02 9.23 3.57
CA ILE A 42 2.72 7.91 4.14
C ILE A 42 3.89 7.44 5.03
N ASN A 43 5.11 7.60 4.56
CA ASN A 43 6.30 7.22 5.34
C ASN A 43 6.45 8.06 6.61
N GLU A 44 6.13 9.36 6.55
CA GLU A 44 6.14 10.21 7.74
C GLU A 44 5.09 9.76 8.76
N LEU A 45 3.90 9.40 8.31
CA LEU A 45 2.86 8.87 9.20
C LEU A 45 3.34 7.58 9.89
N ALA A 46 3.90 6.66 9.13
CA ALA A 46 4.44 5.42 9.69
C ALA A 46 5.57 5.69 10.69
N ALA A 47 6.44 6.65 10.40
CA ALA A 47 7.54 7.03 11.30
C ALA A 47 7.03 7.64 12.61
N GLN A 48 5.84 8.24 12.61
CA GLN A 48 5.21 8.77 13.81
C GLN A 48 4.51 7.69 14.64
N GLY A 49 4.52 6.44 14.19
CA GLY A 49 3.89 5.33 14.89
C GLY A 49 2.49 4.99 14.43
N VAL A 50 2.02 5.60 13.34
CA VAL A 50 0.72 5.25 12.75
C VAL A 50 0.84 3.92 12.03
N ALA A 51 -0.07 3.00 12.29
CA ALA A 51 -0.17 1.77 11.51
C ALA A 51 -0.92 2.07 10.21
N VAL A 52 -0.18 2.13 9.10
CA VAL A 52 -0.77 2.48 7.80
C VAL A 52 -1.03 1.21 7.00
N VAL A 53 -2.28 1.02 6.60
CA VAL A 53 -2.70 -0.06 5.71
C VAL A 53 -2.98 0.53 4.35
N VAL A 54 -2.24 0.12 3.33
CA VAL A 54 -2.42 0.58 1.96
C VAL A 54 -3.03 -0.55 1.13
N ILE A 55 -4.16 -0.28 0.52
CA ILE A 55 -4.76 -1.19 -0.44
C ILE A 55 -4.37 -0.69 -1.82
N SER A 56 -3.67 -1.51 -2.60
CA SER A 56 -3.16 -1.09 -3.90
C SER A 56 -3.19 -2.24 -4.90
N SER A 57 -3.51 -1.91 -6.14
CA SER A 57 -3.39 -2.82 -7.28
C SER A 57 -2.11 -2.56 -8.09
N GLU A 58 -1.32 -1.59 -7.68
CA GLU A 58 -0.08 -1.23 -8.37
C GLU A 58 1.13 -1.88 -7.70
N LEU A 59 1.72 -2.85 -8.38
CA LEU A 59 2.82 -3.63 -7.85
C LEU A 59 4.05 -2.79 -7.48
N PRO A 60 4.49 -1.81 -8.30
CA PRO A 60 5.62 -0.96 -7.92
C PRO A 60 5.37 -0.17 -6.63
N GLU A 61 4.13 0.29 -6.41
CA GLU A 61 3.74 0.99 -5.19
C GLU A 61 3.89 0.10 -3.97
N VAL A 62 3.33 -1.10 -4.06
CA VAL A 62 3.38 -2.08 -2.96
C VAL A 62 4.84 -2.43 -2.62
N ILE A 63 5.65 -2.72 -3.62
CA ILE A 63 7.06 -3.07 -3.42
C ILE A 63 7.85 -1.91 -2.83
N GLY A 64 7.54 -0.68 -3.26
CA GLY A 64 8.31 0.50 -2.89
C GLY A 64 8.05 1.01 -1.48
N ILE A 65 6.85 0.83 -0.93
CA ILE A 65 6.49 1.49 0.33
C ILE A 65 6.09 0.56 1.47
N CYS A 66 5.83 -0.72 1.21
CA CYS A 66 5.30 -1.62 2.23
C CYS A 66 6.40 -2.39 2.95
N ASP A 67 6.24 -2.55 4.27
CA ASP A 67 7.11 -3.39 5.10
C ASP A 67 6.60 -4.82 5.18
N ARG A 68 5.33 -5.00 4.91
CA ARG A 68 4.64 -6.27 4.94
C ARG A 68 3.52 -6.24 3.91
N VAL A 69 3.37 -7.31 3.14
CA VAL A 69 2.37 -7.40 2.09
C VAL A 69 1.50 -8.63 2.32
N VAL A 70 0.21 -8.41 2.37
CA VAL A 70 -0.79 -9.50 2.39
C VAL A 70 -1.42 -9.53 1.01
N VAL A 71 -1.35 -10.68 0.36
CA VAL A 71 -1.88 -10.85 -1.00
C VAL A 71 -3.24 -11.52 -0.94
N MET A 72 -4.18 -10.95 -1.68
CA MET A 72 -5.55 -11.47 -1.75
C MET A 72 -5.91 -11.85 -3.19
N ARG A 73 -6.72 -12.89 -3.30
CA ARG A 73 -7.29 -13.31 -4.57
C ARG A 73 -8.69 -13.86 -4.32
N GLU A 74 -9.66 -13.35 -5.05
CA GLU A 74 -11.05 -13.84 -5.00
C GLU A 74 -11.60 -13.92 -3.57
N GLY A 75 -11.32 -12.89 -2.78
CA GLY A 75 -11.82 -12.81 -1.40
C GLY A 75 -11.03 -13.63 -0.38
N HIS A 76 -9.92 -14.26 -0.78
CA HIS A 76 -9.09 -15.06 0.11
C HIS A 76 -7.69 -14.49 0.24
N ILE A 77 -7.08 -14.67 1.40
CA ILE A 77 -5.67 -14.37 1.60
C ILE A 77 -4.88 -15.57 1.08
N THR A 78 -4.02 -15.32 0.09
CA THR A 78 -3.20 -16.37 -0.53
C THR A 78 -1.80 -16.45 0.05
N GLY A 79 -1.36 -15.41 0.76
CA GLY A 79 -0.07 -15.42 1.41
C GLY A 79 0.35 -14.06 1.91
N GLU A 80 1.53 -14.04 2.51
CA GLU A 80 2.12 -12.86 3.10
C GLU A 80 3.60 -12.79 2.73
N CYS A 81 4.11 -11.58 2.45
CA CYS A 81 5.51 -11.34 2.12
C CYS A 81 6.09 -10.31 3.08
N THR A 82 7.33 -10.54 3.51
CA THR A 82 8.09 -9.60 4.31
C THR A 82 9.54 -9.58 3.81
N GLY A 83 10.27 -8.50 4.08
CA GLY A 83 11.68 -8.38 3.74
C GLY A 83 11.96 -8.60 2.26
N ASP A 84 12.90 -9.46 1.95
CA ASP A 84 13.32 -9.75 0.57
C ASP A 84 12.25 -10.47 -0.25
N ASP A 85 11.23 -11.04 0.40
CA ASP A 85 10.12 -11.66 -0.29
C ASP A 85 9.12 -10.64 -0.84
N ILE A 86 9.27 -9.37 -0.48
CA ILE A 86 8.49 -8.29 -1.10
C ILE A 86 9.11 -7.99 -2.46
N ASN A 87 8.80 -8.81 -3.44
CA ASN A 87 9.29 -8.68 -4.80
C ASN A 87 8.20 -9.12 -5.79
N GLN A 88 8.39 -8.74 -7.04
CA GLN A 88 7.40 -8.97 -8.08
C GLN A 88 7.06 -10.44 -8.24
N GLU A 89 8.06 -11.30 -8.28
CA GLU A 89 7.87 -12.73 -8.51
C GLU A 89 7.01 -13.38 -7.41
N LYS A 90 7.35 -13.14 -6.16
CA LYS A 90 6.62 -13.70 -5.02
C LYS A 90 5.19 -13.19 -4.94
N ILE A 91 5.01 -11.88 -5.09
CA ILE A 91 3.68 -11.28 -5.02
C ILE A 91 2.81 -11.77 -6.16
N MET A 92 3.33 -11.81 -7.38
CA MET A 92 2.56 -12.28 -8.54
C MET A 92 2.20 -13.76 -8.44
N THR A 93 3.10 -14.58 -7.91
CA THR A 93 2.80 -15.98 -7.67
C THR A 93 1.59 -16.14 -6.73
N LEU A 94 1.57 -15.38 -5.64
CA LEU A 94 0.46 -15.41 -4.69
C LEU A 94 -0.82 -14.80 -5.28
N ALA A 95 -0.69 -13.72 -6.05
CA ALA A 95 -1.83 -13.05 -6.66
C ALA A 95 -2.53 -13.88 -7.73
N THR A 96 -1.80 -14.81 -8.35
CA THR A 96 -2.33 -15.69 -9.39
C THR A 96 -2.56 -17.11 -8.90
N HIS A 97 -2.26 -17.39 -7.62
CA HIS A 97 -2.42 -18.71 -7.02
C HIS A 97 -3.90 -19.13 -7.04
N ASP A 98 -4.16 -20.34 -7.51
CA ASP A 98 -5.51 -20.89 -7.49
C ASP A 98 -5.83 -21.38 -6.08
N VAL A 99 -6.77 -20.71 -5.42
CA VAL A 99 -7.20 -21.03 -4.05
C VAL A 99 -7.72 -22.48 -3.96
N ARG A 100 -8.33 -22.99 -5.03
CA ARG A 100 -8.88 -24.36 -5.05
C ARG A 100 -7.79 -25.41 -5.08
N SER A 101 -6.65 -25.13 -5.68
CA SER A 101 -5.53 -26.08 -5.76
C SER A 101 -4.68 -26.07 -4.50
N ALA A 102 -4.87 -25.10 -3.60
CA ALA A 102 -4.15 -25.00 -2.34
C ALA A 102 -4.74 -25.87 -1.23
N ALA A 103 -5.89 -26.46 -1.47
CA ALA A 103 -6.59 -27.28 -0.48
C ALA A 103 -5.91 -28.63 -0.21
#